data_23c2c9fcab49974ad7745fb4684897f4
#
_entry.id   23c2c9fcab49974ad7745fb4684897f4
#
_cell.length_a   1.000
_cell.length_b   1.000
_cell.length_c   1.000
_cell.angle_alpha   90.00
_cell.angle_beta   90.00
_cell.angle_gamma   90.00
#
_symmetry.space_group_name_H-M   'P 1'
#
loop_
_entity.id
_entity.type
_entity.pdbx_description
1 polymer ?
#
loop_
_entity_poly.entity_id
_entity_poly.type
_entity_poly.pdbx_seq_one_letter_code
_entity_poly.pdbx_strand_id
1 'polypeptide(L)'
;MENNSTKWYLLGFLGCVWGSSFILMQLGLKGVNSVQLGSLRILFAALFLIVVGFKQIPQIPLHKWKYIALTALCGTFIPAFLFAFALSKIDGSISSILNSLTPLNTLLVGLLFFGMSVQRTQVFGVIIGFIGCALLVLFGEGENTTENYYYAILVVIASVFYGVNVNLIKKYPCQIIFSKKPI
;
A
#
# COMPACT_ATOMS: atom_id res chain seq x y z
N MET A 1 24.47 -15.62 7.34
CA MET A 1 23.38 -15.61 8.35
C MET A 1 22.79 -14.21 8.37
N GLU A 2 21.61 -13.99 7.79
CA GLU A 2 20.93 -12.68 7.89
C GLU A 2 20.57 -12.43 9.36
N ASN A 3 21.04 -11.30 9.87
CA ASN A 3 20.84 -10.95 11.28
C ASN A 3 19.33 -10.73 11.52
N ASN A 4 18.70 -11.68 12.21
CA ASN A 4 17.25 -11.71 12.46
C ASN A 4 16.78 -10.42 13.18
N SER A 5 17.64 -9.84 14.00
CA SER A 5 17.37 -8.58 14.72
C SER A 5 17.17 -7.38 13.78
N THR A 6 17.95 -7.29 12.71
CA THR A 6 17.82 -6.19 11.73
C THR A 6 16.46 -6.18 11.04
N LYS A 7 15.88 -7.36 10.79
CA LYS A 7 14.54 -7.48 10.18
C LYS A 7 13.46 -6.90 11.10
N TRP A 8 13.54 -7.18 12.40
CA TRP A 8 12.59 -6.67 13.39
C TRP A 8 12.69 -5.15 13.57
N TYR A 9 13.91 -4.60 13.59
CA TYR A 9 14.11 -3.14 13.64
C TYR A 9 13.55 -2.45 12.39
N LEU A 10 13.81 -2.99 11.20
CA LEU A 10 13.26 -2.46 9.94
C LEU A 10 11.73 -2.55 9.92
N LEU A 11 11.15 -3.65 10.39
CA LEU A 11 9.69 -3.82 10.47
C LEU A 11 9.07 -2.81 11.42
N GLY A 12 9.65 -2.62 12.61
CA GLY A 12 9.18 -1.62 13.58
C GLY A 12 9.26 -0.21 13.02
N PHE A 13 10.40 0.16 12.41
CA PHE A 13 10.58 1.46 11.78
C PHE A 13 9.54 1.69 10.66
N LEU A 14 9.35 0.71 9.79
CA LEU A 14 8.39 0.78 8.70
C LEU A 14 6.95 0.91 9.22
N GLY A 15 6.62 0.19 10.30
CA GLY A 15 5.32 0.29 10.97
C GLY A 15 5.05 1.68 11.52
N CYS A 16 6.05 2.31 12.16
CA CYS A 16 5.95 3.69 12.65
C CYS A 16 5.76 4.69 11.50
N VAL A 17 6.55 4.58 10.42
CA VAL A 17 6.45 5.46 9.25
C VAL A 17 5.09 5.32 8.57
N TRP A 18 4.60 4.10 8.38
CA TRP A 18 3.31 3.87 7.76
C TRP A 18 2.16 4.29 8.66
N GLY A 19 2.19 3.96 9.95
CA GLY A 19 1.15 4.36 10.90
C GLY A 19 1.02 5.89 11.02
N SER A 20 2.13 6.60 11.13
CA SER A 20 2.13 8.07 11.17
C SER A 20 1.63 8.72 9.87
N SER A 21 1.74 8.05 8.73
CA SER A 21 1.32 8.60 7.43
C SER A 21 -0.18 8.92 7.38
N PHE A 22 -1.03 8.13 8.05
CA PHE A 22 -2.48 8.37 8.09
C PHE A 22 -2.81 9.66 8.86
N ILE A 23 -2.15 9.88 9.99
CA ILE A 23 -2.30 11.11 10.80
C ILE A 23 -1.82 12.32 9.99
N LEU A 24 -0.67 12.22 9.34
CA LEU A 24 -0.12 13.30 8.52
C LEU A 24 -1.02 13.63 7.32
N MET A 25 -1.63 12.61 6.69
CA MET A 25 -2.60 12.85 5.62
C MET A 25 -3.85 13.57 6.12
N GLN A 26 -4.37 13.17 7.27
CA GLN A 26 -5.54 13.80 7.88
C GLN A 26 -5.26 15.26 8.28
N LEU A 27 -4.08 15.54 8.81
CA LEU A 27 -3.63 16.90 9.10
C LEU A 27 -3.45 17.73 7.81
N GLY A 28 -2.88 17.13 6.76
CA GLY A 28 -2.71 17.77 5.46
C GLY A 28 -4.04 18.19 4.83
N LEU A 29 -5.09 17.36 4.97
CA LEU A 29 -6.43 17.66 4.46
C LEU A 29 -7.10 18.88 5.13
N LYS A 30 -6.57 19.38 6.23
CA LYS A 30 -7.04 20.66 6.81
C LYS A 30 -6.60 21.88 6.01
N GLY A 31 -5.52 21.75 5.21
CA GLY A 31 -4.96 22.86 4.43
C GLY A 31 -5.09 22.70 2.90
N VAL A 32 -5.30 21.47 2.41
CA VAL A 32 -5.41 21.18 0.98
C VAL A 32 -6.54 20.21 0.70
N ASN A 33 -7.06 20.22 -0.52
CA ASN A 33 -8.10 19.27 -0.91
C ASN A 33 -7.51 17.87 -1.24
N SER A 34 -8.39 16.85 -1.35
CA SER A 34 -7.98 15.44 -1.57
C SER A 34 -7.14 15.26 -2.83
N VAL A 35 -7.46 15.98 -3.92
CA VAL A 35 -6.70 15.90 -5.18
C VAL A 35 -5.31 16.50 -5.00
N GLN A 36 -5.22 17.67 -4.36
CA GLN A 36 -3.93 18.32 -4.07
C GLN A 36 -3.06 17.44 -3.16
N LEU A 37 -3.65 16.85 -2.11
CA LEU A 37 -2.91 15.97 -1.20
C LEU A 37 -2.36 14.74 -1.95
N GLY A 38 -3.18 14.06 -2.74
CA GLY A 38 -2.77 12.92 -3.55
C GLY A 38 -1.65 13.30 -4.53
N SER A 39 -1.79 14.42 -5.22
CA SER A 39 -0.79 14.93 -6.18
C SER A 39 0.52 15.31 -5.50
N LEU A 40 0.49 16.01 -4.37
CA LEU A 40 1.69 16.39 -3.61
C LEU A 40 2.46 15.17 -3.11
N ARG A 41 1.76 14.15 -2.61
CA ARG A 41 2.40 12.89 -2.19
C ARG A 41 3.16 12.22 -3.32
N ILE A 42 2.54 12.13 -4.50
CA ILE A 42 3.17 11.53 -5.68
C ILE A 42 4.35 12.40 -6.15
N LEU A 43 4.17 13.71 -6.18
CA LEU A 43 5.20 14.65 -6.60
C LEU A 43 6.46 14.56 -5.72
N PHE A 44 6.30 14.64 -4.39
CA PHE A 44 7.44 14.55 -3.47
C PHE A 44 8.12 13.19 -3.53
N ALA A 45 7.35 12.09 -3.61
CA ALA A 45 7.91 10.76 -3.78
C ALA A 45 8.68 10.63 -5.11
N ALA A 46 8.15 11.15 -6.20
CA ALA A 46 8.79 11.14 -7.50
C ALA A 46 10.09 11.97 -7.51
N LEU A 47 10.08 13.19 -6.95
CA LEU A 47 11.27 14.03 -6.85
C LEU A 47 12.37 13.32 -6.05
N PHE A 48 12.02 12.75 -4.89
CA PHE A 48 12.99 12.00 -4.08
C PHE A 48 13.58 10.81 -4.84
N LEU A 49 12.72 10.01 -5.48
CA LEU A 49 13.16 8.84 -6.23
C LEU A 49 13.98 9.19 -7.47
N ILE A 50 13.68 10.30 -8.15
CA ILE A 50 14.50 10.79 -9.27
C ILE A 50 15.88 11.17 -8.76
N VAL A 51 16.00 11.94 -7.67
CA VAL A 51 17.29 12.34 -7.11
C VAL A 51 18.14 11.13 -6.72
N VAL A 52 17.54 10.11 -6.09
CA VAL A 52 18.27 8.91 -5.63
C VAL A 52 18.55 7.95 -6.78
N GLY A 53 17.61 7.82 -7.73
CA GLY A 53 17.57 6.76 -8.74
C GLY A 53 17.93 7.20 -10.18
N PHE A 54 18.25 8.47 -10.44
CA PHE A 54 18.41 8.96 -11.81
C PHE A 54 19.49 8.22 -12.62
N LYS A 55 20.55 7.75 -11.96
CA LYS A 55 21.64 6.98 -12.62
C LYS A 55 21.21 5.59 -13.06
N GLN A 56 20.17 5.04 -12.47
CA GLN A 56 19.64 3.72 -12.79
C GLN A 56 18.59 3.74 -13.92
N ILE A 57 17.97 4.91 -14.14
CA ILE A 57 16.90 5.06 -15.16
C ILE A 57 17.34 4.61 -16.57
N PRO A 58 18.52 5.04 -17.09
CA PRO A 58 18.97 4.64 -18.41
C PRO A 58 19.29 3.13 -18.55
N GLN A 59 19.48 2.44 -17.42
CA GLN A 59 19.78 1.00 -17.41
C GLN A 59 18.52 0.13 -17.51
N ILE A 60 17.34 0.75 -17.49
CA ILE A 60 16.06 0.03 -17.56
C ILE A 60 15.74 -0.33 -19.02
N PRO A 61 15.66 -1.63 -19.37
CA PRO A 61 15.27 -2.05 -20.70
C PRO A 61 13.86 -1.56 -21.05
N LEU A 62 13.66 -1.10 -22.28
CA LEU A 62 12.38 -0.55 -22.76
C LEU A 62 11.19 -1.49 -22.53
N HIS A 63 11.38 -2.80 -22.71
CA HIS A 63 10.30 -3.78 -22.52
C HIS A 63 9.80 -3.88 -21.07
N LYS A 64 10.59 -3.44 -20.08
CA LYS A 64 10.19 -3.45 -18.66
C LYS A 64 9.36 -2.23 -18.24
N TRP A 65 9.37 -1.16 -19.03
CA TRP A 65 8.65 0.08 -18.70
C TRP A 65 7.15 -0.13 -18.54
N LYS A 66 6.53 -1.02 -19.32
CA LYS A 66 5.11 -1.36 -19.19
C LYS A 66 4.78 -1.96 -17.80
N TYR A 67 5.66 -2.78 -17.24
CA TYR A 67 5.46 -3.38 -15.92
C TYR A 67 5.70 -2.34 -14.82
N ILE A 68 6.70 -1.47 -14.99
CA ILE A 68 6.97 -0.36 -14.07
C ILE A 68 5.77 0.59 -14.05
N ALA A 69 5.23 0.97 -15.20
CA ALA A 69 4.04 1.81 -15.28
C ALA A 69 2.83 1.17 -14.60
N LEU A 70 2.61 -0.13 -14.83
CA LEU A 70 1.50 -0.85 -14.20
C LEU A 70 1.66 -0.95 -12.68
N THR A 71 2.87 -1.23 -12.18
CA THR A 71 3.16 -1.25 -10.74
C THR A 71 3.06 0.14 -10.13
N ALA A 72 3.47 1.20 -10.83
CA ALA A 72 3.31 2.57 -10.37
C ALA A 72 1.83 2.99 -10.29
N LEU A 73 1.02 2.61 -11.29
CA LEU A 73 -0.42 2.83 -11.27
C LEU A 73 -1.09 2.12 -10.09
N CYS A 74 -0.88 0.81 -9.96
CA CYS A 74 -1.54 0.00 -8.94
C CYS A 74 -0.96 0.20 -7.54
N GLY A 75 0.34 0.48 -7.43
CA GLY A 75 1.01 0.58 -6.14
C GLY A 75 1.14 1.99 -5.58
N THR A 76 0.93 3.02 -6.39
CA THR A 76 1.14 4.40 -5.96
C THR A 76 0.03 5.32 -6.42
N PHE A 77 -0.19 5.44 -7.74
CA PHE A 77 -1.06 6.47 -8.29
C PHE A 77 -2.52 6.31 -7.82
N ILE A 78 -3.15 5.18 -8.15
CA ILE A 78 -4.55 4.93 -7.81
C ILE A 78 -4.76 4.93 -6.28
N PRO A 79 -3.97 4.19 -5.47
CA PRO A 79 -4.14 4.20 -4.03
C PRO A 79 -3.95 5.58 -3.39
N ALA A 80 -3.01 6.41 -3.88
CA ALA A 80 -2.76 7.74 -3.30
C ALA A 80 -4.01 8.62 -3.33
N PHE A 81 -4.76 8.61 -4.44
CA PHE A 81 -5.99 9.36 -4.56
C PHE A 81 -7.14 8.72 -3.79
N LEU A 82 -7.29 7.39 -3.86
CA LEU A 82 -8.35 6.69 -3.13
C LEU A 82 -8.24 6.93 -1.61
N PHE A 83 -7.02 6.86 -1.05
CA PHE A 83 -6.80 7.19 0.36
C PHE A 83 -7.06 8.66 0.68
N ALA A 84 -6.64 9.58 -0.19
CA ALA A 84 -6.87 11.00 0.03
C ALA A 84 -8.38 11.34 0.01
N PHE A 85 -9.15 10.75 -0.90
CA PHE A 85 -10.61 10.88 -0.93
C PHE A 85 -11.29 10.23 0.28
N ALA A 86 -10.86 9.02 0.65
CA ALA A 86 -11.42 8.34 1.83
C ALA A 86 -11.19 9.16 3.10
N LEU A 87 -9.96 9.58 3.37
CA LEU A 87 -9.57 10.33 4.57
C LEU A 87 -10.19 11.72 4.66
N SER A 88 -10.75 12.26 3.57
CA SER A 88 -11.52 13.51 3.64
C SER A 88 -12.89 13.35 4.29
N LYS A 89 -13.36 12.10 4.49
CA LYS A 89 -14.71 11.78 4.98
C LYS A 89 -14.75 10.74 6.08
N ILE A 90 -13.71 9.91 6.24
CA ILE A 90 -13.59 8.92 7.32
C ILE A 90 -12.35 9.18 8.15
N ASP A 91 -12.39 8.73 9.39
CA ASP A 91 -11.26 8.86 10.31
C ASP A 91 -10.04 8.05 9.84
N GLY A 92 -8.85 8.58 10.13
CA GLY A 92 -7.57 7.93 9.86
C GLY A 92 -7.43 6.57 10.54
N SER A 93 -8.02 6.41 11.71
CA SER A 93 -8.06 5.14 12.44
C SER A 93 -8.78 4.06 11.64
N ILE A 94 -9.98 4.35 11.13
CA ILE A 94 -10.77 3.42 10.31
C ILE A 94 -10.05 3.11 9.01
N SER A 95 -9.49 4.14 8.36
CA SER A 95 -8.73 3.96 7.13
C SER A 95 -7.51 3.07 7.34
N SER A 96 -6.79 3.21 8.46
CA SER A 96 -5.64 2.37 8.79
C SER A 96 -6.03 0.92 9.07
N ILE A 97 -7.14 0.70 9.79
CA ILE A 97 -7.69 -0.63 10.05
C ILE A 97 -8.07 -1.33 8.74
N LEU A 98 -8.81 -0.64 7.86
CA LEU A 98 -9.20 -1.18 6.56
C LEU A 98 -8.00 -1.45 5.66
N ASN A 99 -6.94 -0.63 5.75
CA ASN A 99 -5.70 -0.89 5.03
C ASN A 99 -4.97 -2.16 5.51
N SER A 100 -5.21 -2.61 6.74
CA SER A 100 -4.68 -3.89 7.24
C SER A 100 -5.25 -5.12 6.51
N LEU A 101 -6.29 -4.95 5.67
CA LEU A 101 -6.76 -5.97 4.74
C LEU A 101 -5.82 -6.19 3.53
N THR A 102 -4.79 -5.36 3.35
CA THR A 102 -3.86 -5.49 2.21
C THR A 102 -3.21 -6.88 2.11
N PRO A 103 -2.73 -7.54 3.17
CA PRO A 103 -2.20 -8.89 3.08
C PRO A 103 -3.27 -9.91 2.64
N LEU A 104 -4.51 -9.75 3.10
CA LEU A 104 -5.65 -10.57 2.67
C LEU A 104 -5.86 -10.43 1.17
N ASN A 105 -6.02 -9.19 0.70
CA ASN A 105 -6.24 -8.92 -0.71
C ASN A 105 -5.06 -9.37 -1.58
N THR A 106 -3.83 -9.29 -1.06
CA THR A 106 -2.64 -9.80 -1.73
C THR A 106 -2.73 -11.31 -1.95
N LEU A 107 -3.17 -12.07 -0.95
CA LEU A 107 -3.36 -13.52 -1.07
C LEU A 107 -4.50 -13.87 -2.00
N LEU A 108 -5.65 -13.20 -1.89
CA LEU A 108 -6.81 -13.44 -2.76
C LEU A 108 -6.47 -13.15 -4.23
N VAL A 109 -5.87 -12.02 -4.51
CA VAL A 109 -5.44 -11.64 -5.86
C VAL A 109 -4.38 -12.61 -6.37
N GLY A 110 -3.42 -13.01 -5.53
CA GLY A 110 -2.38 -13.98 -5.87
C GLY A 110 -2.96 -15.35 -6.24
N LEU A 111 -3.95 -15.82 -5.49
CA LEU A 111 -4.63 -17.08 -5.76
C LEU A 111 -5.48 -17.02 -7.05
N LEU A 112 -6.31 -15.98 -7.19
CA LEU A 112 -7.30 -15.90 -8.28
C LEU A 112 -6.67 -15.55 -9.63
N PHE A 113 -5.69 -14.64 -9.68
CA PHE A 113 -5.17 -14.09 -10.92
C PHE A 113 -3.72 -14.49 -11.24
N PHE A 114 -2.97 -14.95 -10.24
CA PHE A 114 -1.55 -15.25 -10.40
C PHE A 114 -1.21 -16.73 -10.20
N GLY A 115 -2.19 -17.58 -9.87
CA GLY A 115 -2.02 -19.03 -9.69
C GLY A 115 -1.04 -19.39 -8.54
N MET A 116 -0.96 -18.53 -7.51
CA MET A 116 -0.06 -18.77 -6.38
C MET A 116 -0.63 -19.83 -5.46
N SER A 117 0.25 -20.74 -4.99
CA SER A 117 -0.12 -21.67 -3.91
C SER A 117 -0.18 -20.93 -2.58
N VAL A 118 -1.27 -21.12 -1.84
CA VAL A 118 -1.47 -20.52 -0.53
C VAL A 118 -1.37 -21.60 0.55
N GLN A 119 -0.63 -21.33 1.60
CA GLN A 119 -0.53 -22.25 2.74
C GLN A 119 -1.76 -22.13 3.64
N ARG A 120 -2.22 -23.23 4.22
CA ARG A 120 -3.40 -23.23 5.12
C ARG A 120 -3.24 -22.25 6.29
N THR A 121 -2.04 -22.14 6.86
CA THR A 121 -1.72 -21.16 7.92
C THR A 121 -1.94 -19.71 7.51
N GLN A 122 -1.65 -19.37 6.25
CA GLN A 122 -1.91 -18.03 5.70
C GLN A 122 -3.42 -17.77 5.60
N VAL A 123 -4.21 -18.75 5.18
CA VAL A 123 -5.67 -18.63 5.10
C VAL A 123 -6.27 -18.38 6.49
N PHE A 124 -5.83 -19.13 7.51
CA PHE A 124 -6.30 -18.91 8.88
C PHE A 124 -5.94 -17.53 9.40
N GLY A 125 -4.70 -17.07 9.20
CA GLY A 125 -4.28 -15.71 9.59
C GLY A 125 -5.11 -14.61 8.93
N VAL A 126 -5.42 -14.80 7.66
CA VAL A 126 -6.29 -13.92 6.86
C VAL A 126 -7.71 -13.86 7.42
N ILE A 127 -8.31 -15.00 7.74
CA ILE A 127 -9.67 -15.06 8.31
C ILE A 127 -9.71 -14.36 9.67
N ILE A 128 -8.75 -14.62 10.54
CA ILE A 128 -8.64 -13.98 11.86
C ILE A 128 -8.48 -12.46 11.70
N GLY A 129 -7.59 -12.02 10.80
CA GLY A 129 -7.38 -10.61 10.51
C GLY A 129 -8.64 -9.93 9.98
N PHE A 130 -9.38 -10.57 9.08
CA PHE A 130 -10.65 -10.07 8.56
C PHE A 130 -11.70 -9.92 9.66
N ILE A 131 -11.86 -10.93 10.52
CA ILE A 131 -12.77 -10.86 11.67
C ILE A 131 -12.38 -9.72 12.60
N GLY A 132 -11.09 -9.57 12.92
CA GLY A 132 -10.59 -8.46 13.74
C GLY A 132 -10.91 -7.08 13.14
N CYS A 133 -10.69 -6.90 11.84
CA CYS A 133 -11.04 -5.67 11.13
C CYS A 133 -12.55 -5.42 11.13
N ALA A 134 -13.36 -6.45 10.90
CA ALA A 134 -14.82 -6.33 10.92
C ALA A 134 -15.33 -5.91 12.31
N LEU A 135 -14.81 -6.53 13.37
CA LEU A 135 -15.16 -6.16 14.75
C LEU A 135 -14.77 -4.70 15.08
N LEU A 136 -13.59 -4.26 14.67
CA LEU A 136 -13.15 -2.88 14.89
C LEU A 136 -14.01 -1.86 14.14
N VAL A 137 -14.47 -2.20 12.93
CA VAL A 137 -15.38 -1.31 12.17
C VAL A 137 -16.78 -1.30 12.77
N LEU A 138 -17.27 -2.44 13.26
CA LEU A 138 -18.64 -2.56 13.81
C LEU A 138 -18.75 -1.99 15.23
N PHE A 139 -17.71 -2.11 16.05
CA PHE A 139 -17.73 -1.74 17.47
C PHE A 139 -16.78 -0.58 17.80
N GLY A 140 -16.05 -0.04 16.81
CA GLY A 140 -15.19 1.13 17.01
C GLY A 140 -16.03 2.37 17.29
N GLU A 141 -15.73 3.06 18.40
CA GLU A 141 -16.33 4.35 18.72
C GLU A 141 -15.75 5.41 17.79
N GLY A 142 -16.51 5.79 16.76
CA GLY A 142 -16.18 6.89 15.84
C GLY A 142 -17.46 7.60 15.42
N GLU A 143 -17.39 8.92 15.27
CA GLU A 143 -18.50 9.74 14.74
C GLU A 143 -18.75 9.46 13.25
N ASN A 144 -18.92 8.17 12.91
CA ASN A 144 -19.20 7.81 11.53
C ASN A 144 -20.70 7.80 11.28
N THR A 145 -21.17 8.79 10.53
CA THR A 145 -22.51 8.76 9.94
C THR A 145 -22.57 7.69 8.86
N THR A 146 -23.73 7.09 8.66
CA THR A 146 -23.99 6.07 7.63
C THR A 146 -23.55 6.50 6.23
N GLU A 147 -23.53 7.78 5.94
CA GLU A 147 -23.05 8.34 4.66
C GLU A 147 -21.55 8.15 4.42
N ASN A 148 -20.76 7.97 5.47
CA ASN A 148 -19.31 7.86 5.37
C ASN A 148 -18.84 6.45 5.01
N TYR A 149 -19.68 5.41 5.13
CA TYR A 149 -19.29 4.03 4.79
C TYR A 149 -18.93 3.84 3.31
N TYR A 150 -19.49 4.63 2.39
CA TYR A 150 -19.11 4.58 0.98
C TYR A 150 -17.63 4.95 0.77
N TYR A 151 -17.10 5.85 1.58
CA TYR A 151 -15.68 6.23 1.52
C TYR A 151 -14.75 5.15 2.07
N ALA A 152 -15.22 4.31 2.99
CA ALA A 152 -14.50 3.14 3.47
C ALA A 152 -14.25 2.12 2.33
N ILE A 153 -15.16 2.00 1.37
CA ILE A 153 -15.01 1.15 0.19
C ILE A 153 -13.78 1.58 -0.64
N LEU A 154 -13.49 2.88 -0.71
CA LEU A 154 -12.31 3.38 -1.43
C LEU A 154 -11.01 2.83 -0.85
N VAL A 155 -10.92 2.69 0.48
CA VAL A 155 -9.76 2.09 1.16
C VAL A 155 -9.64 0.61 0.83
N VAL A 156 -10.77 -0.11 0.82
CA VAL A 156 -10.78 -1.53 0.43
C VAL A 156 -10.32 -1.70 -1.03
N ILE A 157 -10.82 -0.86 -1.94
CA ILE A 157 -10.37 -0.86 -3.34
C ILE A 157 -8.86 -0.56 -3.43
N ALA A 158 -8.37 0.44 -2.69
CA ALA A 158 -6.95 0.77 -2.64
C ALA A 158 -6.10 -0.43 -2.16
N SER A 159 -6.58 -1.16 -1.14
CA SER A 159 -5.90 -2.34 -0.63
C SER A 159 -5.88 -3.51 -1.63
N VAL A 160 -6.91 -3.64 -2.48
CA VAL A 160 -6.91 -4.60 -3.61
C VAL A 160 -5.84 -4.20 -4.64
N PHE A 161 -5.73 -2.91 -5.00
CA PHE A 161 -4.69 -2.42 -5.90
C PHE A 161 -3.28 -2.66 -5.34
N TYR A 162 -3.07 -2.49 -4.03
CA TYR A 162 -1.81 -2.88 -3.38
C TYR A 162 -1.57 -4.39 -3.50
N GLY A 163 -2.61 -5.22 -3.33
CA GLY A 163 -2.53 -6.67 -3.54
C GLY A 163 -2.10 -7.04 -4.97
N VAL A 164 -2.68 -6.38 -5.98
CA VAL A 164 -2.28 -6.54 -7.37
C VAL A 164 -0.82 -6.12 -7.58
N ASN A 165 -0.42 -4.97 -7.04
CA ASN A 165 0.94 -4.46 -7.16
C ASN A 165 1.98 -5.42 -6.58
N VAL A 166 1.77 -5.94 -5.38
CA VAL A 166 2.68 -6.90 -4.73
C VAL A 166 2.86 -8.15 -5.58
N ASN A 167 1.76 -8.69 -6.14
CA ASN A 167 1.80 -9.86 -7.01
C ASN A 167 2.47 -9.57 -8.36
N LEU A 168 2.29 -8.37 -8.93
CA LEU A 168 2.99 -7.94 -10.15
C LEU A 168 4.49 -7.86 -9.93
N ILE A 169 4.94 -7.24 -8.83
CA ILE A 169 6.36 -7.14 -8.48
C ILE A 169 6.97 -8.53 -8.30
N LYS A 170 6.23 -9.46 -7.67
CA LYS A 170 6.68 -10.83 -7.46
C LYS A 170 6.78 -11.62 -8.76
N LYS A 171 5.82 -11.46 -9.68
CA LYS A 171 5.79 -12.15 -10.98
C LYS A 171 6.78 -11.56 -11.98
N TYR A 172 6.98 -10.25 -11.95
CA TYR A 172 7.85 -9.51 -12.87
C TYR A 172 8.91 -8.72 -12.10
N PRO A 173 9.86 -9.40 -11.45
CA PRO A 173 10.86 -8.73 -10.62
C PRO A 173 11.69 -7.76 -11.46
N CYS A 174 11.63 -6.49 -11.11
CA CYS A 174 12.46 -5.46 -11.71
C CYS A 174 13.77 -5.39 -10.92
N GLN A 175 14.67 -6.38 -11.11
CA GLN A 175 15.96 -6.48 -10.43
C GLN A 175 16.96 -5.41 -10.92
N ILE A 176 16.59 -4.13 -10.90
CA ILE A 176 17.44 -3.08 -11.46
C ILE A 176 18.21 -2.31 -10.39
N ILE A 177 17.72 -2.29 -9.14
CA ILE A 177 18.25 -1.34 -8.15
C ILE A 177 19.41 -1.90 -7.31
N PHE A 178 19.56 -3.23 -7.18
CA PHE A 178 20.56 -3.83 -6.30
C PHE A 178 21.30 -5.06 -6.86
N SER A 179 21.32 -5.25 -8.17
CA SER A 179 22.22 -6.25 -8.74
C SER A 179 23.64 -5.71 -8.75
N LYS A 180 24.31 -5.75 -7.59
CA LYS A 180 25.76 -5.93 -7.60
C LYS A 180 25.99 -7.28 -8.26
N LYS A 181 26.47 -7.30 -9.52
CA LYS A 181 27.14 -8.50 -10.04
C LYS A 181 28.18 -8.90 -8.98
N PRO A 182 28.20 -10.15 -8.52
CA PRO A 182 29.38 -10.63 -7.84
C PRO A 182 30.54 -10.55 -8.85
N ILE A 183 31.59 -9.89 -8.46
CA ILE A 183 32.91 -9.91 -9.13
C ILE A 183 33.45 -11.33 -9.02
#